data_0259ca80ccb0cc1d0fc09a9bbdfb0714
#
_entry.id   0259ca80ccb0cc1d0fc09a9bbdfb0714
#
_cell.length_a   1.000
_cell.length_b   1.000
_cell.length_c   1.000
_cell.angle_alpha   90.00
_cell.angle_beta   90.00
_cell.angle_gamma   90.00
#
_symmetry.space_group_name_H-M   'P 1'
#
loop_
_entity.id
_entity.type
_entity.pdbx_description
1 polymer ?
#
loop_
_entity_poly.entity_id
_entity_poly.type
_entity_poly.pdbx_seq_one_letter_code
_entity_poly.pdbx_strand_id
1 'polypeptide(L)'
;AQQNSDFVLQVKTQGKVMPENVAIQIGDEEYFLQTTKPGVFEYTFSKVTKDISFSFQANGLNSKEYQLNVVDVPTIANFEMVLQYPSYLGKKSETIQGTGNAVVPEGTVVSWKINALATDKVSFKSNNQVSPFSSNENTFSLSRRIVDNLNYEVITSNRSIAEFEKLAYHIAIIKDQYPSISVQTAPDSLKLKSKMMIGQVSDDHGLSKLQVVFYPKGNPNAVRKANLPIKNQAVDQFIYSFPNGLSIEQGVNYEYYFEVFDNDVVNNFKSTKSSVFLHYELTEDQKEDKQLQEQNENIN
;
A
#
# COMPACT_ATOMS: atom_id res chain seq x y z
N ALA A 1 -38.67 -5.23 -10.20
CA ALA A 1 -38.25 -4.79 -8.85
C ALA A 1 -36.83 -5.28 -8.54
N GLN A 2 -36.16 -4.62 -7.64
CA GLN A 2 -34.89 -5.13 -7.10
C GLN A 2 -35.16 -6.08 -5.94
N GLN A 3 -34.43 -7.16 -5.85
CA GLN A 3 -34.47 -8.13 -4.76
C GLN A 3 -34.29 -7.45 -3.39
N ASN A 4 -35.06 -7.89 -2.39
CA ASN A 4 -35.06 -7.37 -1.02
C ASN A 4 -35.45 -5.89 -0.88
N SER A 5 -36.04 -5.27 -1.91
CA SER A 5 -36.57 -3.91 -1.86
C SER A 5 -38.11 -3.88 -1.94
N ASP A 6 -38.66 -2.80 -1.46
CA ASP A 6 -40.09 -2.54 -1.62
C ASP A 6 -40.39 -2.03 -3.03
N PHE A 7 -41.52 -2.45 -3.60
CA PHE A 7 -41.94 -1.99 -4.91
C PHE A 7 -43.39 -1.45 -4.82
N VAL A 8 -43.55 -0.18 -5.13
CA VAL A 8 -44.88 0.47 -5.14
C VAL A 8 -45.47 0.37 -6.54
N LEU A 9 -46.58 -0.35 -6.64
CA LEU A 9 -47.36 -0.50 -7.86
C LEU A 9 -48.50 0.50 -7.88
N GLN A 10 -48.54 1.35 -8.90
CA GLN A 10 -49.68 2.28 -9.11
C GLN A 10 -50.61 1.72 -10.18
N VAL A 11 -51.88 1.65 -9.85
CA VAL A 11 -52.99 1.17 -10.73
C VAL A 11 -53.92 2.31 -11.04
N LYS A 12 -54.16 2.56 -12.32
CA LYS A 12 -55.12 3.56 -12.79
C LYS A 12 -56.30 2.88 -13.48
N THR A 13 -57.51 3.21 -13.06
CA THR A 13 -58.73 2.71 -13.68
C THR A 13 -59.22 3.69 -14.74
N GLN A 14 -59.78 3.17 -15.83
CA GLN A 14 -60.34 3.95 -16.94
C GLN A 14 -61.75 3.38 -17.28
N GLY A 15 -62.72 4.23 -17.41
CA GLY A 15 -64.07 3.81 -17.79
C GLY A 15 -65.14 4.82 -17.40
N LYS A 16 -66.44 4.50 -17.72
CA LYS A 16 -67.57 5.36 -17.37
C LYS A 16 -67.92 5.27 -15.89
N VAL A 17 -67.59 4.15 -15.23
CA VAL A 17 -67.88 3.92 -13.81
C VAL A 17 -66.47 3.68 -13.15
N MET A 18 -66.09 4.54 -12.20
CA MET A 18 -64.89 4.37 -11.42
C MET A 18 -65.18 3.42 -10.26
N PRO A 19 -64.35 2.39 -10.02
CA PRO A 19 -64.53 1.53 -8.86
C PRO A 19 -64.17 2.29 -7.58
N GLU A 20 -64.93 2.02 -6.51
CA GLU A 20 -64.52 2.54 -5.17
C GLU A 20 -63.36 1.80 -4.58
N ASN A 21 -63.27 0.49 -4.84
CA ASN A 21 -62.23 -0.38 -4.35
C ASN A 21 -61.64 -1.22 -5.49
N VAL A 22 -60.34 -1.45 -5.44
CA VAL A 22 -59.63 -2.40 -6.31
C VAL A 22 -58.89 -3.37 -5.40
N ALA A 23 -59.02 -4.65 -5.67
CA ALA A 23 -58.27 -5.70 -5.00
C ALA A 23 -57.18 -6.24 -5.95
N ILE A 24 -56.08 -6.69 -5.38
CA ILE A 24 -55.02 -7.46 -6.05
C ILE A 24 -55.06 -8.89 -5.54
N GLN A 25 -55.07 -9.84 -6.44
CA GLN A 25 -55.02 -11.27 -6.18
C GLN A 25 -53.58 -11.73 -6.38
N ILE A 26 -52.97 -12.31 -5.35
CA ILE A 26 -51.61 -12.86 -5.37
C ILE A 26 -51.68 -14.32 -4.90
N GLY A 27 -51.56 -15.26 -5.83
CA GLY A 27 -51.86 -16.67 -5.52
C GLY A 27 -53.29 -16.82 -5.04
N ASP A 28 -53.52 -17.40 -3.86
CA ASP A 28 -54.82 -17.60 -3.25
C ASP A 28 -55.28 -16.44 -2.32
N GLU A 29 -54.44 -15.41 -2.19
CA GLU A 29 -54.67 -14.29 -1.26
C GLU A 29 -55.15 -13.04 -2.01
N GLU A 30 -56.11 -12.32 -1.41
CA GLU A 30 -56.67 -11.06 -1.93
C GLU A 30 -56.34 -9.91 -0.98
N TYR A 31 -55.87 -8.78 -1.54
CA TYR A 31 -55.54 -7.57 -0.79
C TYR A 31 -56.20 -6.36 -1.45
N PHE A 32 -56.76 -5.45 -0.65
CA PHE A 32 -57.27 -4.18 -1.16
C PHE A 32 -56.15 -3.18 -1.38
N LEU A 33 -56.18 -2.49 -2.53
CA LEU A 33 -55.25 -1.41 -2.83
C LEU A 33 -55.65 -0.14 -2.06
N GLN A 34 -54.65 0.65 -1.69
CA GLN A 34 -54.86 1.95 -1.06
C GLN A 34 -55.26 2.98 -2.11
N THR A 35 -56.40 3.66 -1.92
CA THR A 35 -56.84 4.75 -2.79
C THR A 35 -56.05 6.02 -2.50
N THR A 36 -55.31 6.55 -3.48
CA THR A 36 -54.52 7.79 -3.37
C THR A 36 -55.27 8.98 -3.95
N LYS A 37 -56.02 8.77 -5.03
CA LYS A 37 -56.87 9.75 -5.71
C LYS A 37 -58.05 9.00 -6.39
N PRO A 38 -59.16 9.68 -6.73
CA PRO A 38 -60.22 9.05 -7.49
C PRO A 38 -59.71 8.32 -8.73
N GLY A 39 -59.92 7.01 -8.82
CA GLY A 39 -59.46 6.16 -9.90
C GLY A 39 -57.97 5.80 -9.90
N VAL A 40 -57.19 6.17 -8.85
CA VAL A 40 -55.79 5.83 -8.69
C VAL A 40 -55.57 5.09 -7.38
N PHE A 41 -54.98 3.92 -7.48
CA PHE A 41 -54.79 2.99 -6.38
C PHE A 41 -53.31 2.58 -6.30
N GLU A 42 -52.84 2.25 -5.11
CA GLU A 42 -51.46 1.81 -4.89
C GLU A 42 -51.42 0.53 -4.05
N TYR A 43 -50.49 -0.32 -4.37
CA TYR A 43 -50.11 -1.50 -3.59
C TYR A 43 -48.60 -1.58 -3.42
N THR A 44 -48.14 -1.86 -2.21
CA THR A 44 -46.71 -2.02 -1.92
C THR A 44 -46.38 -3.48 -1.73
N PHE A 45 -45.59 -4.02 -2.63
CA PHE A 45 -44.94 -5.32 -2.42
C PHE A 45 -43.72 -5.09 -1.52
N SER A 46 -43.74 -5.62 -0.31
CA SER A 46 -42.65 -5.43 0.65
C SER A 46 -41.57 -6.49 0.49
N LYS A 47 -40.29 -6.05 0.42
CA LYS A 47 -39.10 -6.90 0.40
C LYS A 47 -39.21 -8.09 -0.56
N VAL A 48 -39.52 -7.80 -1.82
CA VAL A 48 -39.70 -8.84 -2.84
C VAL A 48 -38.44 -9.68 -3.01
N THR A 49 -38.57 -11.01 -2.97
CA THR A 49 -37.43 -11.96 -3.06
C THR A 49 -37.47 -12.82 -4.31
N LYS A 50 -38.63 -12.93 -4.99
CA LYS A 50 -38.86 -13.73 -6.20
C LYS A 50 -39.94 -13.11 -7.05
N ASP A 51 -40.02 -13.53 -8.29
CA ASP A 51 -41.09 -13.13 -9.22
C ASP A 51 -42.47 -13.41 -8.64
N ILE A 52 -43.39 -12.47 -8.85
CA ILE A 52 -44.76 -12.53 -8.32
C ILE A 52 -45.75 -12.36 -9.47
N SER A 53 -46.62 -13.36 -9.67
CA SER A 53 -47.79 -13.23 -10.55
C SER A 53 -48.96 -12.67 -9.77
N PHE A 54 -49.72 -11.77 -10.37
CA PHE A 54 -50.88 -11.14 -9.76
C PHE A 54 -51.90 -10.70 -10.80
N SER A 55 -53.16 -10.54 -10.36
CA SER A 55 -54.24 -9.94 -11.15
C SER A 55 -55.00 -8.94 -10.30
N PHE A 56 -55.87 -8.16 -10.93
CA PHE A 56 -56.75 -7.20 -10.23
C PHE A 56 -58.20 -7.59 -10.35
N GLN A 57 -58.94 -7.27 -9.30
CA GLN A 57 -60.40 -7.40 -9.29
C GLN A 57 -61.03 -6.05 -8.91
N ALA A 58 -62.04 -5.62 -9.68
CA ALA A 58 -62.82 -4.43 -9.39
C ALA A 58 -64.22 -4.57 -9.97
N ASN A 59 -65.31 -4.21 -9.22
CA ASN A 59 -66.68 -4.27 -9.65
C ASN A 59 -67.09 -5.63 -10.27
N GLY A 60 -66.57 -6.74 -9.73
CA GLY A 60 -66.84 -8.10 -10.23
C GLY A 60 -66.13 -8.47 -11.55
N LEU A 61 -65.19 -7.64 -12.03
CA LEU A 61 -64.37 -7.89 -13.22
C LEU A 61 -62.93 -8.23 -12.81
N ASN A 62 -62.36 -9.23 -13.48
CA ASN A 62 -60.96 -9.59 -13.29
C ASN A 62 -60.09 -9.06 -14.44
N SER A 63 -58.90 -8.59 -14.14
CA SER A 63 -57.90 -8.25 -15.13
C SER A 63 -57.25 -9.50 -15.72
N LYS A 64 -56.43 -9.33 -16.74
CA LYS A 64 -55.41 -10.33 -17.11
C LYS A 64 -54.39 -10.48 -16.00
N GLU A 65 -53.65 -11.56 -16.03
CA GLU A 65 -52.51 -11.78 -15.15
C GLU A 65 -51.35 -10.87 -15.54
N TYR A 66 -50.66 -10.34 -14.55
CA TYR A 66 -49.44 -9.55 -14.64
C TYR A 66 -48.35 -10.25 -13.86
N GLN A 67 -47.05 -9.95 -14.19
CA GLN A 67 -45.91 -10.47 -13.51
C GLN A 67 -44.99 -9.33 -13.06
N LEU A 68 -44.64 -9.33 -11.79
CA LEU A 68 -43.57 -8.52 -11.24
C LEU A 68 -42.25 -9.33 -11.29
N ASN A 69 -41.38 -9.00 -12.21
CA ASN A 69 -40.04 -9.64 -12.28
C ASN A 69 -39.15 -9.03 -11.25
N VAL A 70 -38.42 -9.87 -10.51
CA VAL A 70 -37.44 -9.48 -9.48
C VAL A 70 -36.05 -9.70 -10.01
N VAL A 71 -35.21 -8.69 -9.87
CA VAL A 71 -33.84 -8.71 -10.34
C VAL A 71 -32.94 -8.88 -9.13
N ASP A 72 -32.08 -9.90 -9.18
CA ASP A 72 -31.08 -10.15 -8.15
C ASP A 72 -30.08 -9.00 -8.06
N VAL A 73 -29.71 -8.62 -6.83
CA VAL A 73 -28.76 -7.54 -6.58
C VAL A 73 -27.34 -8.08 -6.43
N PRO A 74 -26.34 -7.46 -7.08
CA PRO A 74 -24.94 -7.90 -6.98
C PRO A 74 -24.38 -7.54 -5.62
N THR A 75 -24.07 -8.56 -4.79
CA THR A 75 -23.71 -8.41 -3.38
C THR A 75 -22.40 -9.09 -3.04
N ILE A 76 -21.53 -8.43 -2.26
CA ILE A 76 -20.29 -9.02 -1.73
C ILE A 76 -20.63 -9.91 -0.53
N ALA A 77 -20.35 -11.21 -0.67
CA ALA A 77 -20.54 -12.19 0.40
C ALA A 77 -19.30 -12.31 1.30
N ASN A 78 -18.09 -12.18 0.74
CA ASN A 78 -16.85 -12.20 1.50
C ASN A 78 -15.81 -11.27 0.85
N PHE A 79 -15.08 -10.55 1.68
CA PHE A 79 -14.00 -9.64 1.27
C PHE A 79 -12.74 -9.97 2.06
N GLU A 80 -11.68 -10.32 1.36
CA GLU A 80 -10.39 -10.70 1.92
C GLU A 80 -9.26 -9.93 1.24
N MET A 81 -8.30 -9.44 2.03
CA MET A 81 -7.03 -8.88 1.57
C MET A 81 -5.86 -9.70 2.10
N VAL A 82 -4.97 -10.11 1.22
CA VAL A 82 -3.68 -10.72 1.57
C VAL A 82 -2.60 -9.67 1.38
N LEU A 83 -1.85 -9.38 2.46
CA LEU A 83 -0.74 -8.46 2.49
C LEU A 83 0.58 -9.24 2.39
N GLN A 84 1.31 -9.07 1.31
CA GLN A 84 2.64 -9.63 1.13
C GLN A 84 3.66 -8.50 1.26
N TYR A 85 4.38 -8.50 2.38
CA TYR A 85 5.36 -7.48 2.69
C TYR A 85 6.65 -7.61 1.88
N PRO A 86 7.40 -6.51 1.64
CA PRO A 86 8.73 -6.57 1.06
C PRO A 86 9.65 -7.54 1.82
N SER A 87 10.47 -8.29 1.09
CA SER A 87 11.31 -9.36 1.66
C SER A 87 12.34 -8.87 2.67
N TYR A 88 12.84 -7.65 2.51
CA TYR A 88 13.85 -7.07 3.41
C TYR A 88 13.33 -6.88 4.84
N LEU A 89 12.00 -6.77 5.02
CA LEU A 89 11.37 -6.65 6.35
C LEU A 89 11.32 -7.97 7.13
N GLY A 90 11.53 -9.11 6.47
CA GLY A 90 11.45 -10.44 7.10
C GLY A 90 10.08 -10.79 7.68
N LYS A 91 9.02 -10.03 7.34
CA LYS A 91 7.64 -10.24 7.82
C LYS A 91 6.92 -11.29 6.98
N LYS A 92 6.14 -12.13 7.65
CA LYS A 92 5.24 -13.09 6.98
C LYS A 92 4.03 -12.35 6.40
N SER A 93 3.43 -12.92 5.35
CA SER A 93 2.17 -12.42 4.80
C SER A 93 1.06 -12.48 5.84
N GLU A 94 0.14 -11.53 5.76
CA GLU A 94 -1.02 -11.36 6.64
C GLU A 94 -2.30 -11.36 5.82
N THR A 95 -3.37 -11.90 6.39
CA THR A 95 -4.70 -11.88 5.77
C THR A 95 -5.66 -11.07 6.63
N ILE A 96 -6.32 -10.08 6.02
CA ILE A 96 -7.35 -9.24 6.64
C ILE A 96 -8.70 -9.60 6.01
N GLN A 97 -9.73 -9.76 6.83
CA GLN A 97 -11.08 -10.09 6.39
C GLN A 97 -12.09 -9.01 6.77
N GLY A 98 -13.09 -8.81 5.93
CA GLY A 98 -14.24 -7.92 6.19
C GLY A 98 -13.95 -6.43 6.03
N THR A 99 -12.70 -6.03 5.68
CA THR A 99 -12.36 -4.63 5.43
C THR A 99 -11.31 -4.51 4.33
N GLY A 100 -11.33 -3.38 3.64
CA GLY A 100 -10.31 -2.99 2.67
C GLY A 100 -9.33 -1.93 3.20
N ASN A 101 -9.43 -1.55 4.49
CA ASN A 101 -8.53 -0.59 5.09
C ASN A 101 -7.29 -1.28 5.66
N ALA A 102 -6.12 -0.68 5.45
CA ALA A 102 -4.86 -1.17 6.00
C ALA A 102 -3.83 -0.05 6.19
N VAL A 103 -2.83 -0.32 7.03
CA VAL A 103 -1.59 0.46 7.11
C VAL A 103 -0.44 -0.50 6.81
N VAL A 104 0.31 -0.23 5.75
CA VAL A 104 1.31 -1.16 5.25
C VAL A 104 2.65 -0.47 4.96
N PRO A 105 3.80 -1.17 5.07
CA PRO A 105 5.06 -0.67 4.56
C PRO A 105 5.01 -0.40 3.05
N GLU A 106 5.73 0.62 2.60
CA GLU A 106 5.90 0.92 1.18
C GLU A 106 6.40 -0.31 0.41
N GLY A 107 5.82 -0.56 -0.77
CA GLY A 107 6.17 -1.71 -1.61
C GLY A 107 5.43 -3.01 -1.28
N THR A 108 4.54 -3.01 -0.28
CA THR A 108 3.68 -4.16 0.02
C THR A 108 2.81 -4.51 -1.18
N VAL A 109 2.73 -5.79 -1.53
CA VAL A 109 1.78 -6.28 -2.52
C VAL A 109 0.49 -6.66 -1.80
N VAL A 110 -0.60 -5.99 -2.18
CA VAL A 110 -1.95 -6.26 -1.69
C VAL A 110 -2.71 -7.05 -2.74
N SER A 111 -3.25 -8.19 -2.34
CA SER A 111 -4.10 -9.04 -3.16
C SER A 111 -5.49 -9.10 -2.57
N TRP A 112 -6.47 -8.55 -3.28
CA TRP A 112 -7.88 -8.63 -2.91
C TRP A 112 -8.49 -9.90 -3.48
N LYS A 113 -9.30 -10.58 -2.68
CA LYS A 113 -10.11 -11.73 -3.07
C LYS A 113 -11.52 -11.52 -2.56
N ILE A 114 -12.48 -11.47 -3.47
CA ILE A 114 -13.87 -11.13 -3.21
C ILE A 114 -14.74 -12.27 -3.69
N ASN A 115 -15.59 -12.81 -2.82
CA ASN A 115 -16.67 -13.70 -3.22
C ASN A 115 -17.96 -12.87 -3.28
N ALA A 116 -18.63 -12.87 -4.42
CA ALA A 116 -19.84 -12.09 -4.64
C ALA A 116 -20.97 -12.96 -5.21
N LEU A 117 -22.20 -12.61 -4.88
CA LEU A 117 -23.42 -13.30 -5.33
C LEU A 117 -24.12 -12.41 -6.37
N ALA A 118 -24.77 -13.05 -7.35
CA ALA A 118 -25.50 -12.37 -8.43
C ALA A 118 -24.69 -11.26 -9.13
N THR A 119 -23.35 -11.42 -9.22
CA THR A 119 -22.39 -10.41 -9.66
C THR A 119 -21.66 -10.88 -10.89
N ASP A 120 -21.74 -10.14 -11.99
CA ASP A 120 -20.99 -10.43 -13.22
C ASP A 120 -19.65 -9.69 -13.27
N LYS A 121 -19.54 -8.56 -12.56
CA LYS A 121 -18.35 -7.69 -12.60
C LYS A 121 -18.10 -7.05 -11.25
N VAL A 122 -16.82 -7.09 -10.82
CA VAL A 122 -16.29 -6.26 -9.73
C VAL A 122 -15.24 -5.32 -10.33
N SER A 123 -15.33 -4.05 -9.97
CA SER A 123 -14.42 -3.00 -10.44
C SER A 123 -13.68 -2.36 -9.28
N PHE A 124 -12.41 -2.08 -9.50
CA PHE A 124 -11.55 -1.29 -8.62
C PHE A 124 -11.42 0.11 -9.19
N LYS A 125 -11.86 1.13 -8.45
CA LYS A 125 -11.76 2.53 -8.86
C LYS A 125 -10.84 3.28 -7.94
N SER A 126 -9.83 3.95 -8.49
CA SER A 126 -8.92 4.83 -7.77
C SER A 126 -8.46 5.96 -8.68
N ASN A 127 -8.36 7.19 -8.17
CA ASN A 127 -7.91 8.37 -8.92
C ASN A 127 -8.59 8.52 -10.30
N ASN A 128 -9.91 8.32 -10.36
CA ASN A 128 -10.74 8.32 -11.57
C ASN A 128 -10.39 7.22 -12.61
N GLN A 129 -9.49 6.30 -12.28
CA GLN A 129 -9.20 5.12 -13.09
C GLN A 129 -10.00 3.93 -12.58
N VAL A 130 -10.58 3.17 -13.50
CA VAL A 130 -11.33 1.96 -13.20
C VAL A 130 -10.60 0.77 -13.80
N SER A 131 -10.31 -0.23 -12.97
CA SER A 131 -9.71 -1.50 -13.38
C SER A 131 -10.64 -2.65 -13.00
N PRO A 132 -10.85 -3.63 -13.87
CA PRO A 132 -11.65 -4.81 -13.52
C PRO A 132 -10.85 -5.74 -12.61
N PHE A 133 -11.55 -6.45 -11.72
CA PHE A 133 -11.03 -7.66 -11.12
C PHE A 133 -11.04 -8.81 -12.13
N SER A 134 -10.08 -9.71 -12.04
CA SER A 134 -10.14 -11.01 -12.73
C SER A 134 -11.20 -11.87 -12.07
N SER A 135 -12.09 -12.48 -12.86
CA SER A 135 -13.19 -13.31 -12.35
C SER A 135 -12.93 -14.80 -12.62
N ASN A 136 -13.27 -15.61 -11.62
CA ASN A 136 -13.37 -17.05 -11.74
C ASN A 136 -14.65 -17.47 -11.00
N GLU A 137 -15.71 -17.77 -11.75
CA GLU A 137 -17.07 -17.97 -11.21
C GLU A 137 -17.49 -16.79 -10.33
N ASN A 138 -17.77 -17.03 -9.04
CA ASN A 138 -18.18 -16.03 -8.07
C ASN A 138 -17.02 -15.40 -7.30
N THR A 139 -15.77 -15.72 -7.66
CA THR A 139 -14.56 -15.20 -7.03
C THR A 139 -13.90 -14.18 -7.94
N PHE A 140 -13.62 -13.01 -7.39
CA PHE A 140 -12.98 -11.89 -8.07
C PHE A 140 -11.65 -11.58 -7.38
N SER A 141 -10.56 -11.42 -8.15
CA SER A 141 -9.23 -11.17 -7.61
C SER A 141 -8.51 -10.05 -8.34
N LEU A 142 -7.72 -9.28 -7.57
CA LEU A 142 -6.85 -8.22 -8.07
C LEU A 142 -5.63 -8.14 -7.17
N SER A 143 -4.44 -7.89 -7.73
CA SER A 143 -3.22 -7.66 -6.95
C SER A 143 -2.56 -6.37 -7.40
N ARG A 144 -2.04 -5.58 -6.44
CA ARG A 144 -1.28 -4.35 -6.71
C ARG A 144 -0.16 -4.17 -5.69
N ARG A 145 0.96 -3.64 -6.16
CA ARG A 145 2.02 -3.11 -5.29
C ARG A 145 1.63 -1.70 -4.85
N ILE A 146 1.71 -1.43 -3.55
CA ILE A 146 1.34 -0.15 -2.94
C ILE A 146 2.61 0.63 -2.62
N VAL A 147 2.80 1.76 -3.28
CA VAL A 147 3.97 2.65 -3.12
C VAL A 147 3.58 4.04 -2.61
N ASP A 148 2.29 4.37 -2.63
CA ASP A 148 1.71 5.61 -2.11
C ASP A 148 0.40 5.32 -1.39
N ASN A 149 -0.06 6.28 -0.57
CA ASN A 149 -1.40 6.21 0.03
C ASN A 149 -2.46 6.01 -1.04
N LEU A 150 -3.37 5.09 -0.82
CA LEU A 150 -4.35 4.66 -1.80
C LEU A 150 -5.78 4.81 -1.27
N ASN A 151 -6.56 5.71 -1.88
CA ASN A 151 -8.00 5.74 -1.75
C ASN A 151 -8.62 4.98 -2.92
N TYR A 152 -9.51 4.04 -2.63
CA TYR A 152 -10.14 3.24 -3.67
C TYR A 152 -11.56 2.82 -3.31
N GLU A 153 -12.32 2.50 -4.34
CA GLU A 153 -13.67 1.95 -4.25
C GLU A 153 -13.71 0.57 -4.91
N VAL A 154 -14.42 -0.34 -4.28
CA VAL A 154 -14.81 -1.63 -4.87
C VAL A 154 -16.26 -1.55 -5.25
N ILE A 155 -16.56 -1.81 -6.53
CA ILE A 155 -17.89 -1.58 -7.12
C ILE A 155 -18.38 -2.87 -7.75
N THR A 156 -19.58 -3.32 -7.36
CA THR A 156 -20.25 -4.50 -7.93
C THR A 156 -21.27 -4.13 -8.99
N SER A 157 -21.40 -4.97 -10.00
CA SER A 157 -22.39 -4.84 -11.07
C SER A 157 -22.81 -6.21 -11.60
N ASN A 158 -24.03 -6.29 -12.11
CA ASN A 158 -24.49 -7.39 -12.95
C ASN A 158 -25.15 -6.86 -14.24
N ARG A 159 -25.70 -7.75 -15.07
CA ARG A 159 -26.33 -7.38 -16.35
C ARG A 159 -27.51 -6.43 -16.22
N SER A 160 -28.20 -6.49 -15.06
CA SER A 160 -29.42 -5.74 -14.81
C SER A 160 -29.19 -4.48 -14.00
N ILE A 161 -28.15 -4.46 -13.15
CA ILE A 161 -27.88 -3.36 -12.21
C ILE A 161 -26.40 -3.00 -12.28
N ALA A 162 -26.12 -1.77 -12.70
CA ALA A 162 -24.77 -1.21 -12.72
C ALA A 162 -24.46 -0.50 -11.39
N GLU A 163 -23.23 -0.63 -10.92
CA GLU A 163 -22.66 0.11 -9.78
C GLU A 163 -23.53 0.06 -8.51
N PHE A 164 -23.92 -1.14 -8.10
CA PHE A 164 -24.84 -1.33 -6.98
C PHE A 164 -24.18 -1.09 -5.62
N GLU A 165 -23.21 -1.92 -5.24
CA GLU A 165 -22.40 -1.66 -4.03
C GLU A 165 -21.18 -0.84 -4.39
N LYS A 166 -20.89 0.18 -3.57
CA LYS A 166 -19.71 1.03 -3.67
C LYS A 166 -19.07 1.10 -2.30
N LEU A 167 -18.07 0.25 -2.08
CA LEU A 167 -17.34 0.18 -0.82
C LEU A 167 -16.06 0.99 -0.94
N ALA A 168 -15.96 2.08 -0.17
CA ALA A 168 -14.81 2.96 -0.16
C ALA A 168 -13.83 2.58 0.95
N TYR A 169 -12.53 2.51 0.61
CA TYR A 169 -11.46 2.09 1.50
C TYR A 169 -10.21 2.95 1.33
N HIS A 170 -9.34 2.86 2.34
CA HIS A 170 -8.07 3.56 2.37
C HIS A 170 -6.93 2.63 2.80
N ILE A 171 -5.81 2.68 2.07
CA ILE A 171 -4.55 2.07 2.49
C ILE A 171 -3.53 3.18 2.70
N ALA A 172 -3.02 3.30 3.94
CA ALA A 172 -1.91 4.19 4.28
C ALA A 172 -0.59 3.45 4.17
N ILE A 173 0.47 4.13 3.73
CA ILE A 173 1.83 3.58 3.71
C ILE A 173 2.68 4.11 4.85
N ILE A 174 3.59 3.27 5.34
CA ILE A 174 4.71 3.63 6.20
C ILE A 174 5.95 3.61 5.32
N LYS A 175 6.58 4.76 5.15
CA LYS A 175 7.85 4.87 4.42
C LYS A 175 9.00 4.41 5.30
N ASP A 176 9.93 3.69 4.69
CA ASP A 176 11.18 3.28 5.30
C ASP A 176 12.10 4.49 5.52
N GLN A 177 12.86 4.50 6.62
CA GLN A 177 13.73 5.60 6.99
C GLN A 177 15.09 5.49 6.29
N TYR A 178 15.86 6.58 6.28
CA TYR A 178 17.25 6.56 5.84
C TYR A 178 18.14 6.00 6.95
N PRO A 179 19.19 5.24 6.62
CA PRO A 179 20.17 4.80 7.61
C PRO A 179 20.89 6.01 8.22
N SER A 180 21.36 5.87 9.44
CA SER A 180 22.12 6.89 10.15
C SER A 180 23.58 6.49 10.30
N ILE A 181 24.48 7.48 10.32
CA ILE A 181 25.90 7.30 10.53
C ILE A 181 26.45 8.43 11.41
N SER A 182 27.21 8.05 12.43
CA SER A 182 27.98 8.96 13.27
C SER A 182 29.42 8.49 13.30
N VAL A 183 30.35 9.39 13.02
CA VAL A 183 31.79 9.08 12.98
C VAL A 183 32.56 10.15 13.75
N GLN A 184 33.44 9.72 14.62
CA GLN A 184 34.32 10.59 15.41
C GLN A 184 35.74 10.06 15.43
N THR A 185 36.71 10.96 15.66
CA THR A 185 38.08 10.55 15.91
C THR A 185 38.17 9.87 17.27
N ALA A 186 38.95 8.79 17.36
CA ALA A 186 39.22 8.13 18.63
C ALA A 186 39.88 9.11 19.62
N PRO A 187 39.58 9.03 20.92
CA PRO A 187 40.18 9.92 21.92
C PRO A 187 41.72 9.79 21.99
N ASP A 188 42.43 10.89 22.15
CA ASP A 188 43.90 10.93 22.29
C ASP A 188 44.40 10.13 23.49
N SER A 189 43.55 9.90 24.50
CA SER A 189 43.84 9.07 25.65
C SER A 189 44.23 7.63 25.31
N LEU A 190 43.87 7.14 24.12
CA LEU A 190 44.22 5.80 23.66
C LEU A 190 45.70 5.69 23.13
N LYS A 191 46.43 6.79 23.05
CA LYS A 191 47.84 6.86 22.57
C LYS A 191 48.11 6.03 21.31
N LEU A 192 47.18 6.11 20.35
CA LEU A 192 47.26 5.35 19.10
C LEU A 192 48.28 5.97 18.16
N LYS A 193 49.12 5.14 17.52
CA LYS A 193 50.15 5.58 16.56
C LYS A 193 49.59 6.22 15.28
N SER A 194 48.29 6.02 15.00
CA SER A 194 47.61 6.58 13.84
C SER A 194 46.23 7.11 14.24
N LYS A 195 45.74 8.12 13.50
CA LYS A 195 44.41 8.69 13.69
C LYS A 195 43.36 7.66 13.35
N MET A 196 42.69 7.13 14.36
CA MET A 196 41.63 6.14 14.21
C MET A 196 40.26 6.84 14.24
N MET A 197 39.38 6.39 13.38
CA MET A 197 37.97 6.79 13.33
C MET A 197 37.12 5.69 13.95
N ILE A 198 36.19 6.08 14.82
CA ILE A 198 35.19 5.19 15.41
C ILE A 198 33.84 5.61 14.83
N GLY A 199 33.18 4.70 14.16
CA GLY A 199 31.85 4.94 13.57
C GLY A 199 30.78 4.04 14.15
N GLN A 200 29.57 4.57 14.24
CA GLN A 200 28.34 3.85 14.53
C GLN A 200 27.36 4.09 13.40
N VAL A 201 26.72 3.03 12.95
CA VAL A 201 25.71 3.04 11.90
C VAL A 201 24.46 2.35 12.40
N SER A 202 23.29 2.85 12.01
CA SER A 202 22.01 2.20 12.37
C SER A 202 20.95 2.45 11.33
N ASP A 203 19.97 1.55 11.29
CA ASP A 203 18.79 1.57 10.43
C ASP A 203 17.65 0.83 11.12
N ASP A 204 16.39 1.18 10.78
CA ASP A 204 15.22 0.56 11.41
C ASP A 204 14.94 -0.87 10.92
N HIS A 205 15.42 -1.23 9.72
CA HIS A 205 15.18 -2.55 9.12
C HIS A 205 16.46 -3.34 8.79
N GLY A 206 17.59 -2.69 8.78
CA GLY A 206 18.89 -3.33 8.62
C GLY A 206 19.80 -2.68 7.59
N LEU A 207 21.08 -2.90 7.79
CA LEU A 207 22.17 -2.34 6.98
C LEU A 207 22.60 -3.33 5.91
N SER A 208 22.88 -2.87 4.70
CA SER A 208 23.33 -3.72 3.59
C SER A 208 24.80 -3.50 3.21
N LYS A 209 25.30 -2.26 3.31
CA LYS A 209 26.63 -1.89 2.83
C LYS A 209 27.18 -0.71 3.61
N LEU A 210 28.50 -0.74 3.87
CA LEU A 210 29.28 0.39 4.34
C LEU A 210 30.51 0.55 3.42
N GLN A 211 30.82 1.76 3.03
CA GLN A 211 31.99 2.04 2.20
C GLN A 211 32.70 3.31 2.68
N VAL A 212 34.01 3.35 2.47
CA VAL A 212 34.81 4.58 2.50
C VAL A 212 34.91 5.13 1.08
N VAL A 213 34.69 6.41 0.94
CA VAL A 213 34.79 7.16 -0.32
C VAL A 213 35.87 8.20 -0.14
N PHE A 214 36.83 8.27 -1.07
CA PHE A 214 37.96 9.17 -0.96
C PHE A 214 38.41 9.72 -2.31
N TYR A 215 38.97 10.89 -2.30
CA TYR A 215 39.49 11.58 -3.49
C TYR A 215 40.61 12.59 -3.12
N PRO A 216 41.51 12.93 -4.04
CA PRO A 216 42.47 14.00 -3.83
C PRO A 216 41.78 15.33 -3.56
N LYS A 217 42.20 16.07 -2.54
CA LYS A 217 41.64 17.37 -2.18
C LYS A 217 41.69 18.31 -3.38
N GLY A 218 40.54 18.91 -3.70
CA GLY A 218 40.38 19.79 -4.87
C GLY A 218 40.04 19.06 -6.19
N ASN A 219 40.02 17.72 -6.19
CA ASN A 219 39.60 16.93 -7.36
C ASN A 219 38.48 15.90 -7.01
N PRO A 220 37.26 16.34 -6.73
CA PRO A 220 36.17 15.46 -6.36
C PRO A 220 35.74 14.50 -7.48
N ASN A 221 36.18 14.71 -8.72
CA ASN A 221 35.89 13.80 -9.84
C ASN A 221 36.77 12.52 -9.80
N ALA A 222 37.91 12.54 -9.11
CA ALA A 222 38.77 11.37 -8.95
C ALA A 222 38.35 10.47 -7.78
N VAL A 223 37.05 10.25 -7.62
CA VAL A 223 36.45 9.46 -6.54
C VAL A 223 36.84 7.99 -6.66
N ARG A 224 37.30 7.43 -5.55
CA ARG A 224 37.53 6.00 -5.35
C ARG A 224 36.73 5.52 -4.14
N LYS A 225 36.32 4.26 -4.14
CA LYS A 225 35.46 3.65 -3.12
C LYS A 225 36.03 2.30 -2.70
N ALA A 226 35.94 1.98 -1.41
CA ALA A 226 36.26 0.66 -0.90
C ALA A 226 35.20 0.23 0.12
N ASN A 227 34.76 -1.02 0.04
CA ASN A 227 33.81 -1.59 0.97
C ASN A 227 34.47 -1.89 2.32
N LEU A 228 33.73 -1.62 3.39
CA LEU A 228 34.11 -1.98 4.75
C LEU A 228 33.19 -3.13 5.23
N PRO A 229 33.71 -4.02 6.10
CA PRO A 229 32.90 -5.05 6.69
C PRO A 229 31.74 -4.43 7.49
N ILE A 230 30.56 -4.97 7.33
CA ILE A 230 29.36 -4.61 8.09
C ILE A 230 28.51 -5.85 8.32
N LYS A 231 27.83 -5.89 9.48
CA LYS A 231 26.85 -6.93 9.77
C LYS A 231 25.48 -6.51 9.23
N ASN A 232 24.76 -7.44 8.62
CA ASN A 232 23.40 -7.21 8.16
C ASN A 232 22.41 -7.25 9.34
N GLN A 233 22.44 -6.18 10.14
CA GLN A 233 21.60 -5.98 11.33
C GLN A 233 21.25 -4.49 11.48
N ALA A 234 20.36 -4.15 12.41
CA ALA A 234 19.88 -2.78 12.60
C ALA A 234 20.95 -1.81 13.15
N VAL A 235 21.96 -2.28 13.85
CA VAL A 235 23.02 -1.45 14.43
C VAL A 235 24.36 -2.15 14.28
N ASP A 236 25.38 -1.43 13.82
CA ASP A 236 26.77 -1.92 13.81
C ASP A 236 27.76 -0.79 14.13
N GLN A 237 28.98 -1.16 14.50
CA GLN A 237 30.07 -0.26 14.80
C GLN A 237 31.31 -0.66 14.00
N PHE A 238 32.09 0.32 13.58
CA PHE A 238 33.32 0.08 12.87
C PHE A 238 34.45 0.97 13.38
N ILE A 239 35.68 0.49 13.20
CA ILE A 239 36.91 1.24 13.48
C ILE A 239 37.68 1.27 12.17
N TYR A 240 38.18 2.44 11.80
CA TYR A 240 38.92 2.62 10.56
C TYR A 240 40.03 3.61 10.72
N SER A 241 41.22 3.28 10.16
CA SER A 241 42.38 4.17 10.09
C SER A 241 42.75 4.37 8.63
N PHE A 242 42.44 5.54 8.08
CA PHE A 242 42.79 5.84 6.70
C PHE A 242 44.32 5.94 6.54
N PRO A 243 44.94 5.39 5.48
CA PRO A 243 44.36 4.81 4.28
C PRO A 243 44.03 3.30 4.38
N ASN A 244 44.44 2.59 5.43
CA ASN A 244 44.13 1.17 5.67
C ASN A 244 44.41 0.25 4.44
N GLY A 245 45.56 0.40 3.82
CA GLY A 245 45.95 -0.40 2.65
C GLY A 245 45.41 0.07 1.31
N LEU A 246 44.66 1.18 1.28
CA LEU A 246 44.24 1.80 0.02
C LEU A 246 45.44 2.41 -0.69
N SER A 247 45.50 2.27 -2.01
CA SER A 247 46.54 2.93 -2.83
C SER A 247 46.25 4.43 -2.89
N ILE A 248 47.10 5.22 -2.24
CA ILE A 248 47.09 6.68 -2.27
C ILE A 248 48.49 7.19 -2.72
N GLU A 249 48.53 8.41 -3.20
CA GLU A 249 49.76 9.04 -3.68
C GLU A 249 50.43 9.79 -2.53
N GLN A 250 51.76 9.66 -2.40
CA GLN A 250 52.56 10.35 -1.40
C GLN A 250 52.51 11.86 -1.63
N GLY A 251 52.49 12.63 -0.54
CA GLY A 251 52.48 14.10 -0.59
C GLY A 251 51.12 14.68 -1.04
N VAL A 252 50.14 13.86 -1.31
CA VAL A 252 48.79 14.30 -1.72
C VAL A 252 47.83 14.33 -0.53
N ASN A 253 47.11 15.44 -0.37
CA ASN A 253 46.05 15.53 0.60
C ASN A 253 44.79 14.82 0.07
N TYR A 254 44.16 14.01 0.91
CA TYR A 254 42.92 13.33 0.58
C TYR A 254 41.76 13.82 1.46
N GLU A 255 40.59 13.95 0.85
CA GLU A 255 39.31 14.04 1.52
C GLU A 255 38.66 12.67 1.48
N TYR A 256 38.06 12.26 2.60
CA TYR A 256 37.31 10.99 2.67
C TYR A 256 36.12 11.09 3.59
N TYR A 257 35.12 10.27 3.31
CA TYR A 257 33.91 10.10 4.14
C TYR A 257 33.45 8.66 4.09
N PHE A 258 32.57 8.32 5.01
CA PHE A 258 31.89 7.02 5.02
C PHE A 258 30.48 7.17 4.51
N GLU A 259 30.02 6.16 3.79
CA GLU A 259 28.65 6.10 3.27
C GLU A 259 28.04 4.73 3.61
N VAL A 260 26.93 4.76 4.34
CA VAL A 260 26.18 3.58 4.78
C VAL A 260 24.92 3.45 3.97
N PHE A 261 24.51 2.22 3.66
CA PHE A 261 23.31 1.90 2.90
C PHE A 261 22.41 0.99 3.73
N ASP A 262 21.10 1.23 3.64
CA ASP A 262 20.07 0.35 4.16
C ASP A 262 19.89 -0.92 3.31
N ASN A 263 18.94 -1.78 3.70
CA ASN A 263 18.57 -2.98 2.96
C ASN A 263 17.28 -2.82 2.12
N ASP A 264 16.74 -1.59 1.99
CA ASP A 264 15.50 -1.31 1.27
C ASP A 264 15.66 -1.41 -0.25
N VAL A 265 15.37 -2.58 -0.78
CA VAL A 265 15.39 -2.84 -2.23
C VAL A 265 14.26 -2.10 -2.99
N VAL A 266 13.21 -1.66 -2.30
CA VAL A 266 12.08 -0.95 -2.92
C VAL A 266 12.52 0.43 -3.40
N ASN A 267 13.37 1.12 -2.59
CA ASN A 267 13.89 2.46 -2.86
C ASN A 267 15.36 2.45 -3.31
N ASN A 268 15.86 1.33 -3.87
CA ASN A 268 17.22 1.19 -4.42
C ASN A 268 18.32 1.46 -3.38
N PHE A 269 18.14 1.00 -2.15
CA PHE A 269 19.13 1.12 -1.07
C PHE A 269 19.45 2.58 -0.73
N LYS A 270 18.66 3.21 0.10
CA LYS A 270 18.90 4.58 0.57
C LYS A 270 20.23 4.67 1.30
N SER A 271 20.92 5.80 1.19
CA SER A 271 22.23 5.98 1.81
C SER A 271 22.33 7.29 2.58
N THR A 272 23.23 7.27 3.58
CA THR A 272 23.62 8.45 4.35
C THR A 272 25.15 8.53 4.44
N LYS A 273 25.67 9.76 4.34
CA LYS A 273 27.11 10.07 4.38
C LYS A 273 27.48 10.67 5.72
N SER A 274 28.67 10.34 6.20
CA SER A 274 29.30 11.02 7.32
C SER A 274 29.80 12.43 6.94
N SER A 275 30.31 13.15 7.93
CA SER A 275 31.18 14.33 7.67
C SER A 275 32.39 13.92 6.86
N VAL A 276 32.98 14.89 6.15
CA VAL A 276 34.20 14.73 5.40
C VAL A 276 35.42 14.91 6.33
N PHE A 277 36.36 14.00 6.24
CA PHE A 277 37.62 14.02 6.98
C PHE A 277 38.78 14.29 6.04
N LEU A 278 39.91 14.81 6.60
CA LEU A 278 41.10 15.12 5.87
C LEU A 278 42.24 14.15 6.28
N HIS A 279 42.96 13.66 5.30
CA HIS A 279 44.18 12.90 5.48
C HIS A 279 45.31 13.55 4.69
N TYR A 280 46.44 13.68 5.33
CA TYR A 280 47.68 14.18 4.72
C TYR A 280 48.71 13.04 4.69
N GLU A 281 49.07 12.61 3.50
CA GLU A 281 50.12 11.60 3.33
C GLU A 281 51.48 12.28 3.22
N LEU A 282 52.38 12.00 4.15
CA LEU A 282 53.72 12.55 4.16
C LEU A 282 54.57 11.93 3.04
N THR A 283 55.45 12.73 2.43
CA THR A 283 56.52 12.21 1.57
C THR A 283 57.55 11.44 2.40
N GLU A 284 58.39 10.62 1.78
CA GLU A 284 59.45 9.89 2.51
C GLU A 284 60.39 10.83 3.26
N ASP A 285 60.84 11.94 2.61
CA ASP A 285 61.68 12.95 3.25
C ASP A 285 61.01 13.56 4.49
N GLN A 286 59.74 13.85 4.42
CA GLN A 286 58.95 14.38 5.56
C GLN A 286 58.76 13.35 6.69
N LYS A 287 58.69 12.06 6.37
CA LYS A 287 58.65 10.99 7.36
C LYS A 287 59.98 10.85 8.09
N GLU A 288 61.09 10.93 7.36
CA GLU A 288 62.42 10.91 7.92
C GLU A 288 62.68 12.11 8.84
N ASP A 289 62.34 13.32 8.40
CA ASP A 289 62.45 14.53 9.21
C ASP A 289 61.65 14.45 10.50
N LYS A 290 60.43 13.94 10.43
CA LYS A 290 59.54 13.74 11.60
C LYS A 290 60.16 12.70 12.57
N GLN A 291 60.70 11.61 12.08
CA GLN A 291 61.35 10.59 12.92
C GLN A 291 62.59 11.15 13.63
N LEU A 292 63.38 11.97 12.95
CA LEU A 292 64.52 12.65 13.54
C LEU A 292 64.08 13.64 14.65
N GLN A 293 63.02 14.38 14.44
CA GLN A 293 62.46 15.28 15.46
C GLN A 293 61.96 14.52 16.68
N GLU A 294 61.19 13.43 16.50
CA GLU A 294 60.70 12.58 17.58
C GLU A 294 61.82 11.91 18.36
N GLN A 295 62.91 11.51 17.71
CA GLN A 295 64.11 11.00 18.38
C GLN A 295 64.86 12.05 19.22
N ASN A 296 64.95 13.29 18.72
CA ASN A 296 65.56 14.39 19.45
C ASN A 296 64.78 14.84 20.66
N GLU A 297 63.40 14.81 20.59
CA GLU A 297 62.51 15.12 21.72
C GLU A 297 62.57 14.07 22.82
N ASN A 298 62.85 12.80 22.49
CA ASN A 298 62.94 11.71 23.47
C ASN A 298 64.29 11.61 24.15
N ILE A 299 65.30 12.39 23.70
CA ILE A 299 66.68 12.42 24.26
C ILE A 299 66.85 13.59 25.25
N ASN A 300 65.96 14.59 25.22
CA ASN A 300 65.95 15.70 26.18
C ASN A 300 64.90 15.46 27.29
#